data_afc58b67bb10ba55d2ac0d63f086c057
#
_entry.id   afc58b67bb10ba55d2ac0d63f086c057
#
_cell.length_a   1.000
_cell.length_b   1.000
_cell.length_c   1.000
_cell.angle_alpha   90.00
_cell.angle_beta   90.00
_cell.angle_gamma   90.00
#
_symmetry.space_group_name_H-M   'P 1'
#
loop_
_entity.id
_entity.type
_entity.pdbx_description
1 polymer ?
#
loop_
_entity_poly.entity_id
_entity_poly.type
_entity_poly.pdbx_seq_one_letter_code
_entity_poly.pdbx_strand_id
1 'polypeptide(L)'
;MRYGVSYYPEHKKPEEYQHDIRCIIESGINTVRMGEFVWCRFEPEEGNYCFDWLDEAVEAFGKHGIETIICTPTACPPAWMIEKHPDILYMDNRGIRRPFGGRRHYCYNNETYRKYSAKIAEAIGKHYGSNPYVAGFQIDNEPAQEGTGRCHCPVCQKKFQEYLKENYHTIEEFNERSGGIFWSQEYTHFGQIQIPVNSIEVGAIQQIEAFYENPTVRLEFERFASDSQIEYQNIQTQMLKKYTTKFVTTNATGLATNSIDYYKSTKALDTYAFDYYPGLRNTSVDSFPYAFARGVKEGKHFGVMEFMSGGGHRFSGSGRQQPNPGALKQAVFQSMAHGADLMLHFQYRTFPFGAEQLNYAIVDMDGIPRRRYYEMQETAALLKKIEPYEEARFVNEAAILVDYDVHWALRIKPVNDPDYHYLDYCGKIYHLLQKNGVGADVLSYDADWSAYKLIILPGAFLLKEAHREKLKAYVKNGGHLAATFLTGAKNGDNVGYTQSLPAGMQDVFGVTVQEVEPIFADNVATVRISVNGHEWESKDSDWCDLLEGTAHMIGTYADTYKKGCGVISENSFGKGTAYYIGTG
;
A
#
# COMPACT_ATOMS: atom_id res chain seq x y z
N MET A 1 -4.32 -12.56 -20.05
CA MET A 1 -3.43 -12.16 -18.93
C MET A 1 -2.04 -11.81 -19.44
N ARG A 2 -1.47 -10.69 -19.02
CA ARG A 2 -0.07 -10.35 -19.24
C ARG A 2 0.80 -11.12 -18.25
N TYR A 3 1.73 -11.92 -18.75
CA TYR A 3 2.63 -12.73 -17.94
C TYR A 3 4.06 -12.61 -18.45
N GLY A 4 5.00 -12.27 -17.55
CA GLY A 4 6.35 -12.00 -18.00
C GLY A 4 7.37 -11.70 -16.92
N VAL A 5 8.34 -10.86 -17.26
CA VAL A 5 9.51 -10.58 -16.43
C VAL A 5 9.94 -9.11 -16.53
N SER A 6 10.60 -8.60 -15.49
CA SER A 6 11.46 -7.43 -15.61
C SER A 6 12.76 -7.83 -16.32
N TYR A 7 13.18 -7.04 -17.30
CA TYR A 7 14.38 -7.29 -18.08
C TYR A 7 15.22 -6.01 -18.23
N TYR A 8 16.53 -6.15 -18.16
CA TYR A 8 17.51 -5.05 -18.11
C TYR A 8 18.55 -5.21 -19.23
N PRO A 9 18.22 -4.81 -20.48
CA PRO A 9 19.14 -4.92 -21.62
C PRO A 9 20.44 -4.12 -21.41
N GLU A 10 20.35 -3.01 -20.69
CA GLU A 10 21.48 -2.12 -20.37
C GLU A 10 22.56 -2.77 -19.49
N HIS A 11 22.25 -3.87 -18.82
CA HIS A 11 23.19 -4.63 -17.99
C HIS A 11 23.90 -5.74 -18.76
N LYS A 12 23.61 -5.94 -20.04
CA LYS A 12 24.05 -7.11 -20.80
C LYS A 12 25.15 -6.76 -21.81
N LYS A 13 26.09 -7.72 -21.98
CA LYS A 13 26.97 -7.70 -23.13
C LYS A 13 26.20 -8.17 -24.38
N PRO A 14 26.65 -7.84 -25.60
CA PRO A 14 25.91 -8.20 -26.81
C PRO A 14 25.58 -9.70 -26.92
N GLU A 15 26.51 -10.57 -26.56
CA GLU A 15 26.31 -12.03 -26.63
C GLU A 15 25.27 -12.51 -25.60
N GLU A 16 25.30 -11.97 -24.39
CA GLU A 16 24.35 -12.28 -23.33
C GLU A 16 22.94 -11.76 -23.68
N TYR A 17 22.85 -10.56 -24.24
CA TYR A 17 21.63 -9.95 -24.71
C TYR A 17 20.94 -10.83 -25.79
N GLN A 18 21.67 -11.24 -26.82
CA GLN A 18 21.13 -12.10 -27.88
C GLN A 18 20.70 -13.49 -27.37
N HIS A 19 21.40 -14.03 -26.38
CA HIS A 19 21.02 -15.28 -25.73
C HIS A 19 19.74 -15.12 -24.92
N ASP A 20 19.67 -14.08 -24.09
CA ASP A 20 18.51 -13.80 -23.22
C ASP A 20 17.23 -13.58 -24.04
N ILE A 21 17.30 -12.78 -25.13
CA ILE A 21 16.16 -12.56 -26.02
C ILE A 21 15.62 -13.88 -26.57
N ARG A 22 16.49 -14.77 -27.10
CA ARG A 22 16.04 -16.07 -27.60
C ARG A 22 15.34 -16.88 -26.51
N CYS A 23 15.94 -16.99 -25.34
CA CYS A 23 15.35 -17.75 -24.24
C CYS A 23 14.02 -17.15 -23.74
N ILE A 24 13.91 -15.81 -23.69
CA ILE A 24 12.65 -15.12 -23.32
C ILE A 24 11.56 -15.44 -24.35
N ILE A 25 11.85 -15.38 -25.65
CA ILE A 25 10.91 -15.73 -26.71
C ILE A 25 10.47 -17.19 -26.58
N GLU A 26 11.43 -18.12 -26.40
CA GLU A 26 11.17 -19.55 -26.25
C GLU A 26 10.38 -19.90 -24.99
N SER A 27 10.42 -19.06 -23.95
CA SER A 27 9.68 -19.29 -22.71
C SER A 27 8.16 -19.17 -22.88
N GLY A 28 7.71 -18.50 -23.95
CA GLY A 28 6.27 -18.31 -24.23
C GLY A 28 5.58 -17.26 -23.38
N ILE A 29 6.31 -16.45 -22.60
CA ILE A 29 5.76 -15.25 -21.94
C ILE A 29 5.37 -14.21 -22.99
N ASN A 30 4.51 -13.26 -22.62
CA ASN A 30 3.99 -12.28 -23.55
C ASN A 30 4.28 -10.82 -23.16
N THR A 31 4.97 -10.57 -22.04
CA THR A 31 5.22 -9.22 -21.55
C THR A 31 6.60 -9.09 -20.93
N VAL A 32 7.29 -7.98 -21.21
CA VAL A 32 8.53 -7.55 -20.53
C VAL A 32 8.37 -6.13 -19.99
N ARG A 33 9.02 -5.83 -18.85
CA ARG A 33 9.12 -4.48 -18.28
C ARG A 33 10.56 -4.02 -18.32
N MET A 34 10.81 -2.79 -18.79
CA MET A 34 12.17 -2.27 -19.00
C MET A 34 12.27 -0.76 -18.69
N GLY A 35 13.45 -0.31 -18.25
CA GLY A 35 13.87 1.08 -18.23
C GLY A 35 13.69 1.84 -16.93
N GLU A 36 13.34 1.21 -15.78
CA GLU A 36 12.97 1.89 -14.54
C GLU A 36 14.12 2.58 -13.78
N PHE A 37 15.38 2.22 -14.02
CA PHE A 37 16.52 2.75 -13.24
C PHE A 37 17.60 3.45 -14.06
N VAL A 38 17.41 3.60 -15.36
CA VAL A 38 18.50 3.89 -16.29
C VAL A 38 18.43 5.28 -16.91
N TRP A 39 18.10 6.31 -16.12
CA TRP A 39 18.02 7.68 -16.61
C TRP A 39 19.32 8.13 -17.30
N CYS A 40 20.49 7.72 -16.78
CA CYS A 40 21.79 8.04 -17.38
C CYS A 40 21.98 7.51 -18.83
N ARG A 41 21.19 6.54 -19.30
CA ARG A 41 21.17 6.08 -20.70
C ARG A 41 20.12 6.78 -21.52
N PHE A 42 18.96 7.08 -20.94
CA PHE A 42 17.93 7.87 -21.60
C PHE A 42 18.35 9.32 -21.82
N GLU A 43 19.12 9.91 -20.90
CA GLU A 43 19.59 11.30 -20.95
C GLU A 43 21.02 11.35 -20.36
N PRO A 44 22.04 10.95 -21.15
CA PRO A 44 23.44 10.94 -20.71
C PRO A 44 23.99 12.33 -20.40
N GLU A 45 23.45 13.34 -21.07
CA GLU A 45 23.71 14.77 -20.83
C GLU A 45 22.39 15.51 -20.86
N GLU A 46 22.29 16.63 -20.15
CA GLU A 46 21.08 17.42 -20.05
C GLU A 46 20.49 17.78 -21.42
N GLY A 47 19.26 17.33 -21.68
CA GLY A 47 18.52 17.58 -22.92
C GLY A 47 18.91 16.70 -24.11
N ASN A 48 19.89 15.83 -23.94
CA ASN A 48 20.30 14.89 -24.99
C ASN A 48 19.65 13.52 -24.73
N TYR A 49 18.49 13.27 -25.37
CA TYR A 49 17.73 12.03 -25.17
C TYR A 49 18.15 10.95 -26.16
N CYS A 50 18.46 9.74 -25.65
CA CYS A 50 18.92 8.57 -26.41
C CYS A 50 18.02 7.37 -26.15
N PHE A 51 17.32 6.87 -27.17
CA PHE A 51 16.38 5.76 -27.08
C PHE A 51 16.86 4.50 -27.84
N ASP A 52 17.80 4.62 -28.77
CA ASP A 52 18.23 3.55 -29.69
C ASP A 52 18.59 2.23 -29.00
N TRP A 53 19.23 2.32 -27.82
CA TRP A 53 19.62 1.16 -27.02
C TRP A 53 18.43 0.33 -26.51
N LEU A 54 17.27 0.96 -26.29
CA LEU A 54 16.04 0.31 -25.84
C LEU A 54 15.13 -0.05 -27.01
N ASP A 55 15.14 0.73 -28.10
CA ASP A 55 14.37 0.49 -29.31
C ASP A 55 14.68 -0.89 -29.91
N GLU A 56 15.96 -1.28 -29.92
CA GLU A 56 16.39 -2.60 -30.37
C GLU A 56 15.70 -3.74 -29.57
N ALA A 57 15.61 -3.60 -28.24
CA ALA A 57 14.95 -4.58 -27.39
C ALA A 57 13.43 -4.60 -27.59
N VAL A 58 12.80 -3.42 -27.65
CA VAL A 58 11.35 -3.27 -27.88
C VAL A 58 10.95 -3.90 -29.21
N GLU A 59 11.72 -3.65 -30.29
CA GLU A 59 11.47 -4.25 -31.59
C GLU A 59 11.72 -5.77 -31.61
N ALA A 60 12.80 -6.22 -30.97
CA ALA A 60 13.13 -7.65 -30.94
C ALA A 60 12.03 -8.46 -30.25
N PHE A 61 11.51 -7.98 -29.12
CA PHE A 61 10.39 -8.61 -28.43
C PHE A 61 9.07 -8.45 -29.21
N GLY A 62 8.77 -7.25 -29.67
CA GLY A 62 7.52 -6.94 -30.35
C GLY A 62 7.29 -7.74 -31.64
N LYS A 63 8.33 -7.98 -32.44
CA LYS A 63 8.28 -8.86 -33.64
C LYS A 63 7.91 -10.31 -33.32
N HIS A 64 8.02 -10.72 -32.05
CA HIS A 64 7.66 -12.05 -31.57
C HIS A 64 6.38 -12.07 -30.70
N GLY A 65 5.62 -10.96 -30.70
CA GLY A 65 4.34 -10.86 -29.98
C GLY A 65 4.50 -10.66 -28.46
N ILE A 66 5.67 -10.22 -28.00
CA ILE A 66 5.92 -9.88 -26.60
C ILE A 66 5.80 -8.36 -26.44
N GLU A 67 4.82 -7.92 -25.66
CA GLU A 67 4.57 -6.50 -25.39
C GLU A 67 5.57 -5.96 -24.36
N THR A 68 5.89 -4.67 -24.45
CA THR A 68 6.77 -3.99 -23.49
C THR A 68 6.01 -3.01 -22.61
N ILE A 69 6.28 -3.01 -21.31
CA ILE A 69 5.92 -1.93 -20.39
C ILE A 69 7.17 -1.08 -20.20
N ILE A 70 7.10 0.20 -20.62
CA ILE A 70 8.19 1.16 -20.49
C ILE A 70 8.07 1.91 -19.16
N CYS A 71 9.19 1.99 -18.42
CA CYS A 71 9.23 2.72 -17.15
C CYS A 71 9.81 4.12 -17.31
N THR A 72 9.32 5.10 -16.52
CA THR A 72 10.06 6.34 -16.33
C THR A 72 11.19 6.10 -15.32
N PRO A 73 12.43 6.54 -15.60
CA PRO A 73 13.59 6.17 -14.80
C PRO A 73 13.80 7.07 -13.57
N THR A 74 12.72 7.68 -13.09
CA THR A 74 12.78 8.76 -12.11
C THR A 74 13.16 8.31 -10.70
N ALA A 75 13.21 7.01 -10.43
CA ALA A 75 13.80 6.50 -9.18
C ALA A 75 15.31 6.75 -9.07
N CYS A 76 16.02 6.94 -10.19
CA CYS A 76 17.49 7.07 -10.24
C CYS A 76 17.95 8.27 -11.07
N PRO A 77 17.89 9.51 -10.54
CA PRO A 77 18.40 10.69 -11.25
C PRO A 77 19.89 10.55 -11.56
N PRO A 78 20.36 11.04 -12.74
CA PRO A 78 21.73 10.88 -13.18
C PRO A 78 22.70 11.79 -12.43
N ALA A 79 23.99 11.45 -12.43
CA ALA A 79 25.05 12.17 -11.72
C ALA A 79 25.15 13.65 -12.11
N TRP A 80 25.02 13.97 -13.42
CA TRP A 80 25.08 15.34 -13.91
C TRP A 80 23.99 16.25 -13.31
N MET A 81 22.81 15.66 -13.00
CA MET A 81 21.70 16.40 -12.38
C MET A 81 22.02 16.75 -10.92
N ILE A 82 22.58 15.78 -10.18
CA ILE A 82 22.98 16.01 -8.77
C ILE A 82 24.13 17.05 -8.69
N GLU A 83 25.07 16.99 -9.62
CA GLU A 83 26.17 17.97 -9.68
C GLU A 83 25.66 19.39 -9.90
N LYS A 84 24.69 19.58 -10.82
CA LYS A 84 24.10 20.89 -11.11
C LYS A 84 23.09 21.35 -10.06
N HIS A 85 22.37 20.45 -9.45
CA HIS A 85 21.23 20.73 -8.57
C HIS A 85 21.27 19.87 -7.28
N PRO A 86 22.25 20.05 -6.40
CA PRO A 86 22.38 19.25 -5.18
C PRO A 86 21.22 19.45 -4.19
N ASP A 87 20.46 20.51 -4.35
CA ASP A 87 19.26 20.82 -3.56
C ASP A 87 18.08 19.88 -3.81
N ILE A 88 18.09 19.13 -4.92
CA ILE A 88 17.06 18.11 -5.19
C ILE A 88 17.14 16.93 -4.23
N LEU A 89 18.28 16.74 -3.56
CA LEU A 89 18.49 15.59 -2.68
C LEU A 89 17.54 15.61 -1.47
N TYR A 90 16.97 14.45 -1.19
CA TYR A 90 16.19 14.18 0.01
C TYR A 90 16.99 14.52 1.29
N MET A 91 16.31 15.10 2.26
CA MET A 91 16.88 15.41 3.57
C MET A 91 16.13 14.65 4.66
N ASP A 92 16.86 13.94 5.52
CA ASP A 92 16.28 13.23 6.66
C ASP A 92 15.91 14.18 7.82
N ASN A 93 15.30 13.64 8.87
CA ASN A 93 14.89 14.38 10.07
C ASN A 93 16.07 14.95 10.91
N ARG A 94 17.30 14.55 10.63
CA ARG A 94 18.52 15.08 11.24
C ARG A 94 19.16 16.18 10.41
N GLY A 95 18.55 16.55 9.28
CA GLY A 95 19.08 17.54 8.35
C GLY A 95 20.18 17.02 7.41
N ILE A 96 20.36 15.70 7.32
CA ILE A 96 21.36 15.07 6.46
C ILE A 96 20.75 14.79 5.08
N ARG A 97 21.41 15.31 4.03
CA ARG A 97 21.01 14.99 2.66
C ARG A 97 21.51 13.61 2.26
N ARG A 98 20.63 12.82 1.66
CA ARG A 98 20.98 11.51 1.12
C ARG A 98 21.95 11.68 -0.05
N PRO A 99 23.14 11.05 -0.05
CA PRO A 99 24.11 11.21 -1.12
C PRO A 99 23.66 10.50 -2.40
N PHE A 100 24.28 10.89 -3.53
CA PHE A 100 24.19 10.13 -4.78
C PHE A 100 24.78 8.71 -4.63
N GLY A 101 24.29 7.78 -5.40
CA GLY A 101 24.80 6.40 -5.47
C GLY A 101 23.80 5.32 -5.00
N GLY A 102 22.61 5.73 -4.64
CA GLY A 102 21.47 4.84 -4.40
C GLY A 102 20.32 5.14 -5.34
N ARG A 103 19.10 4.80 -4.93
CA ARG A 103 17.85 5.14 -5.62
C ARG A 103 16.95 5.95 -4.69
N ARG A 104 15.96 6.68 -5.25
CA ARG A 104 15.00 7.51 -4.48
C ARG A 104 15.66 8.52 -3.53
N HIS A 105 16.80 9.11 -3.93
CA HIS A 105 17.53 10.07 -3.14
C HIS A 105 17.15 11.53 -3.40
N TYR A 106 15.94 11.77 -3.90
CA TYR A 106 15.40 13.09 -4.27
C TYR A 106 14.18 13.48 -3.41
N CYS A 107 13.87 14.75 -3.43
CA CYS A 107 12.69 15.32 -2.76
C CYS A 107 11.55 15.49 -3.76
N TYR A 108 10.39 14.88 -3.49
CA TYR A 108 9.18 14.99 -4.31
C TYR A 108 8.65 16.44 -4.45
N ASN A 109 8.99 17.31 -3.51
CA ASN A 109 8.56 18.70 -3.49
C ASN A 109 9.53 19.67 -4.16
N ASN A 110 10.72 19.22 -4.56
CA ASN A 110 11.68 20.07 -5.23
C ASN A 110 11.23 20.38 -6.67
N GLU A 111 11.04 21.67 -6.99
CA GLU A 111 10.49 22.11 -8.29
C GLU A 111 11.44 21.79 -9.45
N THR A 112 12.76 21.84 -9.23
CA THR A 112 13.75 21.48 -10.24
C THR A 112 13.61 20.00 -10.59
N TYR A 113 13.50 19.13 -9.59
CA TYR A 113 13.33 17.71 -9.82
C TYR A 113 12.00 17.38 -10.50
N ARG A 114 10.89 18.01 -10.08
CA ARG A 114 9.58 17.91 -10.72
C ARG A 114 9.65 18.29 -12.21
N LYS A 115 10.37 19.36 -12.53
CA LYS A 115 10.56 19.82 -13.93
C LYS A 115 11.34 18.81 -14.78
N TYR A 116 12.43 18.23 -14.27
CA TYR A 116 13.19 17.21 -15.00
C TYR A 116 12.41 15.91 -15.14
N SER A 117 11.69 15.47 -14.10
CA SER A 117 10.82 14.30 -14.18
C SER A 117 9.69 14.47 -15.20
N ALA A 118 9.13 15.67 -15.32
CA ALA A 118 8.16 15.98 -16.36
C ALA A 118 8.78 15.90 -17.78
N LYS A 119 10.01 16.43 -17.96
CA LYS A 119 10.70 16.42 -19.26
C LYS A 119 11.03 15.01 -19.72
N ILE A 120 11.58 14.16 -18.86
CA ILE A 120 11.91 12.78 -19.24
C ILE A 120 10.64 11.96 -19.50
N ALA A 121 9.58 12.13 -18.71
CA ALA A 121 8.30 11.48 -18.94
C ALA A 121 7.68 11.93 -20.27
N GLU A 122 7.78 13.23 -20.62
CA GLU A 122 7.34 13.76 -21.90
C GLU A 122 8.16 13.18 -23.06
N ALA A 123 9.49 13.10 -22.94
CA ALA A 123 10.36 12.54 -23.98
C ALA A 123 10.03 11.07 -24.24
N ILE A 124 9.87 10.26 -23.18
CA ILE A 124 9.45 8.86 -23.26
C ILE A 124 8.05 8.74 -23.89
N GLY A 125 7.10 9.58 -23.49
CA GLY A 125 5.75 9.61 -24.06
C GLY A 125 5.74 9.93 -25.54
N LYS A 126 6.52 10.93 -25.98
CA LYS A 126 6.68 11.28 -27.40
C LYS A 126 7.26 10.13 -28.22
N HIS A 127 8.27 9.44 -27.68
CA HIS A 127 8.97 8.39 -28.41
C HIS A 127 8.17 7.07 -28.46
N TYR A 128 7.62 6.63 -27.32
CA TYR A 128 6.97 5.32 -27.18
C TYR A 128 5.45 5.34 -27.18
N GLY A 129 4.82 6.50 -27.05
CA GLY A 129 3.37 6.60 -26.85
C GLY A 129 2.52 5.95 -27.93
N SER A 130 2.93 6.03 -29.18
CA SER A 130 2.28 5.41 -30.35
C SER A 130 2.92 4.10 -30.80
N ASN A 131 4.02 3.64 -30.17
CA ASN A 131 4.74 2.42 -30.59
C ASN A 131 3.83 1.18 -30.40
N PRO A 132 3.57 0.37 -31.47
CA PRO A 132 2.63 -0.75 -31.41
C PRO A 132 3.07 -1.88 -30.47
N TYR A 133 4.35 -1.97 -30.14
CA TYR A 133 4.92 -3.01 -29.28
C TYR A 133 4.91 -2.64 -27.80
N VAL A 134 4.51 -1.41 -27.47
CA VAL A 134 4.40 -0.94 -26.07
C VAL A 134 2.98 -1.12 -25.57
N ALA A 135 2.79 -1.86 -24.49
CA ALA A 135 1.50 -2.11 -23.86
C ALA A 135 1.06 -0.96 -22.94
N GLY A 136 2.00 -0.36 -22.23
CA GLY A 136 1.73 0.68 -21.25
C GLY A 136 3.00 1.24 -20.61
N PHE A 137 2.79 2.06 -19.59
CA PHE A 137 3.86 2.78 -18.90
C PHE A 137 3.77 2.60 -17.39
N GLN A 138 4.94 2.41 -16.76
CA GLN A 138 5.08 2.50 -15.31
C GLN A 138 5.79 3.81 -14.95
N ILE A 139 5.24 4.54 -14.01
CA ILE A 139 5.85 5.74 -13.45
C ILE A 139 6.70 5.36 -12.26
N ASP A 140 7.96 5.87 -12.25
CA ASP A 140 8.90 5.72 -11.13
C ASP A 140 9.10 4.23 -10.74
N ASN A 141 9.58 3.98 -9.53
CA ASN A 141 9.66 2.62 -8.97
C ASN A 141 9.46 2.67 -7.47
N GLU A 142 8.48 1.90 -6.96
CA GLU A 142 8.19 1.75 -5.54
C GLU A 142 8.25 3.09 -4.78
N PRO A 143 7.41 4.05 -5.11
CA PRO A 143 7.52 5.40 -4.56
C PRO A 143 7.44 5.40 -3.03
N ALA A 144 8.22 6.30 -2.39
CA ALA A 144 8.34 6.45 -0.95
C ALA A 144 8.94 5.26 -0.17
N GLN A 145 9.54 4.28 -0.86
CA GLN A 145 10.28 3.20 -0.20
C GLN A 145 11.58 3.70 0.44
N GLU A 146 12.16 2.85 1.29
CA GLU A 146 13.46 3.06 1.93
C GLU A 146 13.53 4.35 2.77
N GLY A 147 12.40 4.73 3.40
CA GLY A 147 12.30 5.90 4.25
C GLY A 147 12.38 7.24 3.50
N THR A 148 12.09 7.26 2.20
CA THR A 148 12.19 8.49 1.38
C THR A 148 10.89 9.28 1.29
N GLY A 149 9.79 8.76 1.83
CA GLY A 149 8.48 9.41 1.78
C GLY A 149 8.37 10.69 2.61
N ARG A 150 9.27 10.93 3.56
CA ARG A 150 9.19 12.00 4.57
C ARG A 150 10.42 12.90 4.52
N CYS A 151 10.46 13.81 3.53
CA CYS A 151 11.58 14.74 3.37
C CYS A 151 11.44 15.96 4.29
N HIS A 152 12.52 16.30 5.01
CA HIS A 152 12.59 17.42 5.97
C HIS A 152 13.35 18.64 5.42
N CYS A 153 13.51 18.77 4.12
CA CYS A 153 14.20 19.91 3.52
C CYS A 153 13.40 21.22 3.67
N PRO A 154 14.04 22.39 3.53
CA PRO A 154 13.36 23.69 3.64
C PRO A 154 12.16 23.87 2.69
N VAL A 155 12.20 23.22 1.52
CA VAL A 155 11.08 23.26 0.56
C VAL A 155 9.87 22.51 1.14
N CYS A 156 10.08 21.32 1.70
CA CYS A 156 9.02 20.56 2.36
C CYS A 156 8.47 21.28 3.58
N GLN A 157 9.35 21.90 4.40
CA GLN A 157 8.93 22.70 5.54
C GLN A 157 7.96 23.81 5.12
N LYS A 158 8.32 24.57 4.08
CA LYS A 158 7.46 25.66 3.58
C LYS A 158 6.14 25.12 3.00
N LYS A 159 6.19 24.09 2.16
CA LYS A 159 4.98 23.50 1.55
C LYS A 159 4.06 22.86 2.61
N PHE A 160 4.60 22.30 3.67
CA PHE A 160 3.80 21.79 4.78
C PHE A 160 3.04 22.92 5.51
N GLN A 161 3.67 24.05 5.75
CA GLN A 161 3.01 25.22 6.34
C GLN A 161 1.90 25.78 5.44
N GLU A 162 2.13 25.81 4.12
CA GLU A 162 1.13 26.20 3.11
C GLU A 162 -0.05 25.20 3.10
N TYR A 163 0.24 23.90 3.11
CA TYR A 163 -0.77 22.83 3.21
C TYR A 163 -1.65 22.96 4.45
N LEU A 164 -1.08 23.22 5.63
CA LEU A 164 -1.84 23.45 6.86
C LEU A 164 -2.73 24.68 6.74
N LYS A 165 -2.21 25.77 6.16
CA LYS A 165 -2.99 27.00 5.95
C LYS A 165 -4.18 26.79 5.00
N GLU A 166 -4.02 25.97 3.98
CA GLU A 166 -5.10 25.63 3.03
C GLU A 166 -6.20 24.79 3.72
N ASN A 167 -5.82 23.86 4.61
CA ASN A 167 -6.77 22.95 5.25
C ASN A 167 -7.48 23.55 6.48
N TYR A 168 -6.83 24.47 7.19
CA TYR A 168 -7.35 25.04 8.45
C TYR A 168 -7.70 26.54 8.34
N HIS A 169 -7.42 27.17 7.22
CA HIS A 169 -7.71 28.56 6.88
C HIS A 169 -7.15 29.61 7.84
N THR A 170 -7.37 29.48 9.17
CA THR A 170 -6.83 30.38 10.19
C THR A 170 -5.98 29.64 11.21
N ILE A 171 -5.07 30.36 11.85
CA ILE A 171 -4.21 29.75 12.88
C ILE A 171 -4.98 29.45 14.15
N GLU A 172 -6.02 30.22 14.44
CA GLU A 172 -6.92 30.02 15.56
C GLU A 172 -7.71 28.72 15.40
N GLU A 173 -8.26 28.45 14.20
CA GLU A 173 -8.91 27.20 13.88
C GLU A 173 -7.95 26.00 14.04
N PHE A 174 -6.71 26.13 13.55
CA PHE A 174 -5.70 25.09 13.73
C PHE A 174 -5.41 24.81 15.20
N ASN A 175 -5.17 25.86 16.02
CA ASN A 175 -4.90 25.73 17.45
C ASN A 175 -6.05 25.04 18.19
N GLU A 176 -7.30 25.42 17.90
CA GLU A 176 -8.48 24.81 18.50
C GLU A 176 -8.59 23.32 18.12
N ARG A 177 -8.56 23.02 16.82
CA ARG A 177 -8.74 21.65 16.30
C ARG A 177 -7.60 20.70 16.64
N SER A 178 -6.38 21.21 16.80
CA SER A 178 -5.21 20.41 17.20
C SER A 178 -5.05 20.25 18.71
N GLY A 179 -5.85 20.98 19.52
CA GLY A 179 -5.68 21.03 20.97
C GLY A 179 -4.36 21.70 21.39
N GLY A 180 -3.94 22.75 20.67
CA GLY A 180 -2.65 23.42 20.83
C GLY A 180 -2.36 23.96 22.23
N ILE A 181 -3.41 24.22 23.04
CA ILE A 181 -3.25 24.64 24.44
C ILE A 181 -2.48 23.62 25.29
N PHE A 182 -2.49 22.32 24.90
CA PHE A 182 -1.74 21.29 25.59
C PHE A 182 -0.23 21.50 25.44
N TRP A 183 0.47 21.67 26.55
CA TRP A 183 1.91 21.99 26.64
C TRP A 183 2.34 23.24 25.86
N SER A 184 1.47 24.25 25.79
CA SER A 184 1.76 25.55 25.14
C SER A 184 2.11 25.44 23.64
N GLN A 185 1.44 24.57 22.92
CA GLN A 185 1.63 24.37 21.48
C GLN A 185 0.67 25.21 20.63
N GLU A 186 0.18 26.34 21.15
CA GLU A 186 -0.55 27.32 20.35
C GLU A 186 0.42 28.19 19.53
N TYR A 187 0.07 28.40 18.28
CA TYR A 187 0.85 29.18 17.33
C TYR A 187 0.17 30.51 17.04
N THR A 188 0.93 31.56 16.70
CA THR A 188 0.42 32.86 16.28
C THR A 188 0.32 33.01 14.75
N HIS A 189 1.02 32.14 14.00
CA HIS A 189 0.92 32.01 12.56
C HIS A 189 1.50 30.67 12.09
N PHE A 190 1.07 30.17 10.90
CA PHE A 190 1.50 28.87 10.37
C PHE A 190 3.01 28.71 10.19
N GLY A 191 3.76 29.79 9.97
CA GLY A 191 5.23 29.75 9.82
C GLY A 191 5.99 29.30 11.07
N GLN A 192 5.33 29.21 12.24
CA GLN A 192 5.93 28.68 13.47
C GLN A 192 5.87 27.15 13.53
N ILE A 193 4.97 26.53 12.76
CA ILE A 193 4.77 25.07 12.78
C ILE A 193 5.93 24.41 12.06
N GLN A 194 6.61 23.50 12.74
CA GLN A 194 7.71 22.73 12.18
C GLN A 194 7.20 21.36 11.70
N ILE A 195 7.84 20.79 10.68
CA ILE A 195 7.67 19.39 10.33
C ILE A 195 8.05 18.54 11.54
N PRO A 196 7.23 17.57 11.95
CA PRO A 196 7.55 16.64 13.03
C PRO A 196 8.90 15.94 12.79
N VAL A 197 9.77 15.92 13.79
CA VAL A 197 11.13 15.37 13.66
C VAL A 197 11.10 13.85 13.51
N ASN A 198 10.10 13.20 14.10
CA ASN A 198 10.01 11.75 14.16
C ASN A 198 8.93 11.24 13.21
N SER A 199 9.34 10.70 12.05
CA SER A 199 8.43 9.96 11.18
C SER A 199 8.14 8.57 11.78
N ILE A 200 6.96 8.04 11.49
CA ILE A 200 6.56 6.70 11.88
C ILE A 200 7.47 5.60 11.30
N GLU A 201 8.30 5.91 10.33
CA GLU A 201 9.21 4.98 9.65
C GLU A 201 10.53 4.75 10.39
N VAL A 202 10.79 5.49 11.46
CA VAL A 202 12.07 5.43 12.18
C VAL A 202 11.96 4.61 13.46
N GLY A 203 12.93 3.71 13.68
CA GLY A 203 12.91 2.64 14.68
C GLY A 203 12.83 3.08 16.17
N ALA A 204 12.76 2.08 17.05
CA ALA A 204 12.34 2.16 18.45
C ALA A 204 12.95 3.26 19.35
N ILE A 205 14.18 3.71 19.10
CA ILE A 205 14.84 4.75 19.94
C ILE A 205 14.22 6.14 19.70
N GLN A 206 13.71 6.40 18.50
CA GLN A 206 13.06 7.67 18.15
C GLN A 206 11.56 7.70 18.51
N GLN A 207 10.97 6.58 18.90
CA GLN A 207 9.57 6.52 19.35
C GLN A 207 9.33 7.31 20.64
N ILE A 208 10.32 7.40 21.53
CA ILE A 208 10.18 8.14 22.80
C ILE A 208 10.03 9.64 22.51
N GLU A 209 10.84 10.21 21.63
CA GLU A 209 10.73 11.64 21.26
C GLU A 209 9.44 11.91 20.48
N ALA A 210 9.02 11.01 19.60
CA ALA A 210 7.75 11.06 18.88
C ALA A 210 6.53 11.14 19.80
N PHE A 211 6.61 10.61 21.00
CA PHE A 211 5.53 10.63 21.99
C PHE A 211 5.14 12.06 22.42
N TYR A 212 6.06 13.01 22.38
CA TYR A 212 5.85 14.39 22.81
C TYR A 212 5.33 15.33 21.72
N GLU A 213 5.34 14.91 20.46
CA GLU A 213 4.84 15.71 19.35
C GLU A 213 3.30 15.69 19.30
N ASN A 214 2.71 16.79 18.84
CA ASN A 214 1.26 16.91 18.69
C ASN A 214 0.73 15.87 17.68
N PRO A 215 -0.20 14.98 18.07
CA PRO A 215 -0.70 13.92 17.19
C PRO A 215 -1.39 14.45 15.92
N THR A 216 -2.02 15.63 15.97
CA THR A 216 -2.64 16.26 14.80
C THR A 216 -1.56 16.71 13.82
N VAL A 217 -0.53 17.42 14.28
CA VAL A 217 0.60 17.86 13.41
C VAL A 217 1.27 16.65 12.74
N ARG A 218 1.44 15.56 13.48
CA ARG A 218 2.02 14.32 12.93
C ARG A 218 1.14 13.69 11.85
N LEU A 219 -0.17 13.59 12.10
CA LEU A 219 -1.09 13.03 11.11
C LEU A 219 -1.16 13.90 9.86
N GLU A 220 -1.20 15.22 10.02
CA GLU A 220 -1.17 16.15 8.89
C GLU A 220 0.12 16.05 8.08
N PHE A 221 1.26 15.77 8.72
CA PHE A 221 2.51 15.54 8.00
C PHE A 221 2.49 14.23 7.20
N GLU A 222 1.87 13.16 7.71
CA GLU A 222 1.67 11.90 6.96
C GLU A 222 0.79 12.12 5.72
N ARG A 223 -0.32 12.86 5.88
CA ARG A 223 -1.22 13.26 4.79
C ARG A 223 -0.50 14.11 3.74
N PHE A 224 0.18 15.16 4.17
CA PHE A 224 0.98 16.04 3.31
C PHE A 224 2.02 15.27 2.51
N ALA A 225 2.76 14.38 3.15
CA ALA A 225 3.80 13.62 2.49
C ALA A 225 3.23 12.63 1.45
N SER A 226 2.11 11.98 1.76
CA SER A 226 1.38 11.16 0.81
C SER A 226 0.85 11.97 -0.38
N ASP A 227 0.20 13.11 -0.11
CA ASP A 227 -0.34 13.98 -1.15
C ASP A 227 0.76 14.58 -2.04
N SER A 228 1.92 14.96 -1.46
CA SER A 228 3.10 15.42 -2.22
C SER A 228 3.63 14.39 -3.21
N GLN A 229 3.64 13.12 -2.79
CA GLN A 229 4.03 12.00 -3.65
C GLN A 229 3.02 11.80 -4.79
N ILE A 230 1.73 11.89 -4.48
CA ILE A 230 0.65 11.78 -5.47
C ILE A 230 0.73 12.92 -6.51
N GLU A 231 0.98 14.16 -6.07
CA GLU A 231 1.19 15.27 -6.99
C GLU A 231 2.37 15.03 -7.93
N TYR A 232 3.50 14.57 -7.38
CA TYR A 232 4.68 14.24 -8.16
C TYR A 232 4.40 13.13 -9.19
N GLN A 233 3.70 12.08 -8.81
CA GLN A 233 3.24 11.02 -9.70
C GLN A 233 2.34 11.56 -10.82
N ASN A 234 1.40 12.45 -10.47
CA ASN A 234 0.44 13.01 -11.41
C ASN A 234 1.09 13.89 -12.49
N ILE A 235 2.20 14.56 -12.18
CA ILE A 235 2.99 15.31 -13.17
C ILE A 235 3.45 14.39 -14.30
N GLN A 236 4.03 13.23 -13.97
CA GLN A 236 4.50 12.27 -14.96
C GLN A 236 3.33 11.61 -15.71
N THR A 237 2.24 11.25 -14.99
CA THR A 237 1.01 10.73 -15.61
C THR A 237 0.48 11.66 -16.69
N GLN A 238 0.37 12.94 -16.37
CA GLN A 238 -0.11 13.96 -17.31
C GLN A 238 0.78 14.10 -18.54
N MET A 239 2.12 14.04 -18.35
CA MET A 239 3.05 14.13 -19.49
C MET A 239 2.91 12.92 -20.42
N LEU A 240 2.86 11.71 -19.90
CA LEU A 240 2.67 10.49 -20.69
C LEU A 240 1.32 10.51 -21.42
N LYS A 241 0.23 10.84 -20.72
CA LYS A 241 -1.14 10.85 -21.29
C LYS A 241 -1.35 11.85 -22.44
N LYS A 242 -0.47 12.81 -22.63
CA LYS A 242 -0.49 13.69 -23.83
C LYS A 242 -0.20 12.91 -25.12
N TYR A 243 0.53 11.81 -25.04
CA TYR A 243 1.07 11.07 -26.19
C TYR A 243 0.58 9.63 -26.31
N THR A 244 -0.20 9.15 -25.35
CA THR A 244 -0.67 7.77 -25.35
C THR A 244 -2.07 7.60 -24.78
N THR A 245 -2.81 6.61 -25.32
CA THR A 245 -4.05 6.08 -24.76
C THR A 245 -3.83 4.75 -24.02
N LYS A 246 -2.58 4.25 -23.99
CA LYS A 246 -2.19 3.03 -23.30
C LYS A 246 -2.26 3.23 -21.80
N PHE A 247 -2.32 2.14 -21.03
CA PHE A 247 -2.37 2.26 -19.58
C PHE A 247 -1.11 2.90 -19.00
N VAL A 248 -1.32 3.69 -17.96
CA VAL A 248 -0.27 4.26 -17.11
C VAL A 248 -0.52 3.81 -15.68
N THR A 249 0.50 3.27 -15.04
CA THR A 249 0.49 2.81 -13.65
C THR A 249 1.79 3.15 -12.93
N THR A 250 1.91 2.78 -11.67
CA THR A 250 3.17 2.65 -10.92
C THR A 250 3.22 1.27 -10.28
N ASN A 251 4.37 0.87 -9.75
CA ASN A 251 4.48 -0.33 -8.92
C ASN A 251 4.47 0.08 -7.44
N ALA A 252 3.30 -0.03 -6.81
CA ALA A 252 3.16 0.21 -5.38
C ALA A 252 3.86 -0.89 -4.57
N THR A 253 4.31 -0.57 -3.36
CA THR A 253 4.85 -1.59 -2.44
C THR A 253 3.76 -2.39 -1.72
N GLY A 254 2.52 -2.22 -2.15
CA GLY A 254 1.36 -2.83 -1.52
C GLY A 254 1.20 -2.40 -0.06
N LEU A 255 0.86 -3.34 0.81
CA LEU A 255 0.69 -3.08 2.24
C LEU A 255 2.02 -2.98 3.02
N ALA A 256 3.18 -3.15 2.37
CA ALA A 256 4.46 -3.29 3.07
C ALA A 256 4.97 -1.99 3.68
N THR A 257 4.73 -0.82 3.06
CA THR A 257 5.29 0.46 3.54
C THR A 257 4.30 1.46 4.06
N ASN A 258 3.05 1.43 3.62
CA ASN A 258 1.97 2.29 4.17
C ASN A 258 2.26 3.80 4.15
N SER A 259 3.20 4.24 3.30
CA SER A 259 3.65 5.64 3.23
C SER A 259 2.77 6.51 2.35
N ILE A 260 1.92 5.90 1.53
CA ILE A 260 1.07 6.56 0.53
C ILE A 260 -0.34 5.99 0.63
N ASP A 261 -1.33 6.86 0.58
CA ASP A 261 -2.72 6.45 0.42
C ASP A 261 -2.96 5.98 -1.03
N TYR A 262 -2.95 4.67 -1.23
CA TYR A 262 -3.12 4.09 -2.56
C TYR A 262 -4.52 4.26 -3.13
N TYR A 263 -5.56 4.41 -2.30
CA TYR A 263 -6.90 4.74 -2.80
C TYR A 263 -6.93 6.13 -3.47
N LYS A 264 -6.12 7.07 -2.96
CA LYS A 264 -5.96 8.39 -3.58
C LYS A 264 -5.00 8.37 -4.77
N SER A 265 -3.83 7.71 -4.64
CA SER A 265 -2.76 7.75 -5.65
C SER A 265 -3.20 7.14 -6.98
N THR A 266 -4.05 6.14 -6.96
CA THR A 266 -4.52 5.45 -8.17
C THR A 266 -5.65 6.16 -8.91
N LYS A 267 -6.21 7.25 -8.38
CA LYS A 267 -7.31 7.98 -9.06
C LYS A 267 -6.91 8.47 -10.46
N ALA A 268 -5.67 8.93 -10.62
CA ALA A 268 -5.14 9.40 -11.91
C ALA A 268 -4.50 8.29 -12.76
N LEU A 269 -4.32 7.09 -12.24
CA LEU A 269 -3.78 5.93 -12.94
C LEU A 269 -4.90 5.10 -13.58
N ASP A 270 -4.58 4.36 -14.63
CA ASP A 270 -5.56 3.49 -15.30
C ASP A 270 -5.80 2.19 -14.53
N THR A 271 -4.75 1.65 -13.90
CA THR A 271 -4.79 0.44 -13.09
C THR A 271 -3.94 0.59 -11.84
N TYR A 272 -4.25 -0.21 -10.82
CA TYR A 272 -3.37 -0.40 -9.67
C TYR A 272 -2.43 -1.57 -9.96
N ALA A 273 -1.14 -1.38 -9.75
CA ALA A 273 -0.16 -2.45 -9.78
C ALA A 273 0.77 -2.33 -8.57
N PHE A 274 1.21 -3.47 -8.06
CA PHE A 274 2.03 -3.52 -6.85
C PHE A 274 3.07 -4.63 -6.90
N ASP A 275 4.04 -4.56 -6.00
CA ASP A 275 5.11 -5.52 -5.85
C ASP A 275 4.83 -6.45 -4.68
N TYR A 276 5.00 -7.75 -4.92
CA TYR A 276 4.66 -8.75 -3.92
C TYR A 276 5.75 -9.83 -3.81
N TYR A 277 6.38 -9.88 -2.66
CA TYR A 277 7.50 -10.79 -2.38
C TYR A 277 7.19 -11.73 -1.20
N PRO A 278 6.20 -12.63 -1.30
CA PRO A 278 5.86 -13.57 -0.25
C PRO A 278 6.93 -14.65 -0.09
N GLY A 279 6.94 -15.32 1.06
CA GLY A 279 7.71 -16.54 1.23
C GLY A 279 7.08 -17.71 0.45
N LEU A 280 7.81 -18.32 -0.48
CA LEU A 280 7.31 -19.42 -1.33
C LEU A 280 7.78 -20.81 -0.90
N ARG A 281 8.02 -21.03 0.38
CA ARG A 281 8.25 -22.36 0.92
C ARG A 281 6.98 -23.07 1.36
N ASN A 282 5.98 -22.32 1.78
CA ASN A 282 4.64 -22.85 2.07
C ASN A 282 3.80 -22.87 0.80
N THR A 283 2.80 -23.73 0.77
CA THR A 283 1.95 -23.94 -0.40
C THR A 283 0.89 -22.87 -0.64
N SER A 284 0.74 -21.90 0.26
CA SER A 284 -0.21 -20.80 0.11
C SER A 284 0.49 -19.45 0.25
N VAL A 285 0.18 -18.55 -0.66
CA VAL A 285 0.54 -17.13 -0.59
C VAL A 285 -0.58 -16.41 0.15
N ASP A 286 -0.24 -15.44 0.99
CA ASP A 286 -1.24 -14.58 1.61
C ASP A 286 -2.08 -13.86 0.54
N SER A 287 -3.39 -14.00 0.60
CA SER A 287 -4.33 -13.45 -0.37
C SER A 287 -4.92 -12.10 0.02
N PHE A 288 -4.71 -11.62 1.24
CA PHE A 288 -5.17 -10.32 1.68
C PHE A 288 -4.60 -9.16 0.82
N PRO A 289 -3.31 -9.13 0.42
CA PRO A 289 -2.79 -8.12 -0.51
C PRO A 289 -3.50 -8.09 -1.86
N TYR A 290 -3.93 -9.23 -2.38
CA TYR A 290 -4.71 -9.30 -3.62
C TYR A 290 -6.13 -8.74 -3.45
N ALA A 291 -6.79 -9.03 -2.33
CA ALA A 291 -8.10 -8.47 -2.02
C ALA A 291 -8.04 -6.95 -1.85
N PHE A 292 -6.99 -6.45 -1.19
CA PHE A 292 -6.70 -5.02 -1.11
C PHE A 292 -6.48 -4.40 -2.50
N ALA A 293 -5.62 -5.00 -3.32
CA ALA A 293 -5.32 -4.52 -4.68
C ALA A 293 -6.58 -4.41 -5.54
N ARG A 294 -7.48 -5.41 -5.47
CA ARG A 294 -8.77 -5.38 -6.15
C ARG A 294 -9.66 -4.23 -5.65
N GLY A 295 -9.66 -3.97 -4.35
CA GLY A 295 -10.46 -2.92 -3.73
C GLY A 295 -9.98 -1.50 -4.04
N VAL A 296 -8.67 -1.31 -4.29
CA VAL A 296 -8.09 0.01 -4.60
C VAL A 296 -8.73 0.66 -5.84
N LYS A 297 -9.12 -0.14 -6.82
CA LYS A 297 -9.82 0.32 -8.04
C LYS A 297 -11.26 -0.20 -8.14
N GLU A 298 -11.93 -0.38 -7.01
CA GLU A 298 -13.35 -0.71 -6.90
C GLU A 298 -13.75 -1.97 -7.70
N GLY A 299 -13.03 -3.08 -7.45
CA GLY A 299 -13.29 -4.38 -8.06
C GLY A 299 -12.76 -4.56 -9.48
N LYS A 300 -11.98 -3.62 -10.01
CA LYS A 300 -11.28 -3.78 -11.29
C LYS A 300 -10.10 -4.74 -11.15
N HIS A 301 -9.61 -5.22 -12.29
CA HIS A 301 -8.36 -5.97 -12.36
C HIS A 301 -7.18 -5.12 -11.88
N PHE A 302 -6.15 -5.80 -11.39
CA PHE A 302 -4.92 -5.20 -10.90
C PHE A 302 -3.69 -5.93 -11.46
N GLY A 303 -2.52 -5.28 -11.38
CA GLY A 303 -1.25 -5.88 -11.76
C GLY A 303 -0.41 -6.29 -10.56
N VAL A 304 0.36 -7.38 -10.70
CA VAL A 304 1.54 -7.66 -9.87
C VAL A 304 2.76 -7.33 -10.72
N MET A 305 3.36 -6.16 -10.48
CA MET A 305 4.42 -5.63 -11.32
C MET A 305 5.78 -6.25 -11.02
N GLU A 306 5.98 -6.66 -9.78
CA GLU A 306 7.12 -7.44 -9.36
C GLU A 306 6.68 -8.59 -8.46
N PHE A 307 7.09 -9.79 -8.83
CA PHE A 307 6.88 -10.98 -8.02
C PHE A 307 8.19 -11.75 -7.89
N MET A 308 8.44 -12.34 -6.70
CA MET A 308 9.69 -13.05 -6.48
C MET A 308 9.90 -14.18 -7.51
N SER A 309 11.14 -14.32 -7.98
CA SER A 309 11.56 -15.37 -8.92
C SER A 309 12.39 -16.45 -8.26
N GLY A 310 13.30 -16.06 -7.37
CA GLY A 310 14.23 -16.95 -6.70
C GLY A 310 14.54 -16.52 -5.28
N GLY A 311 15.44 -17.23 -4.63
CA GLY A 311 15.98 -16.89 -3.31
C GLY A 311 17.20 -15.96 -3.40
N GLY A 312 17.96 -15.89 -2.32
CA GLY A 312 19.23 -15.19 -2.28
C GLY A 312 19.26 -14.01 -1.33
N HIS A 313 20.06 -13.00 -1.64
CA HIS A 313 20.30 -11.88 -0.78
C HIS A 313 19.09 -10.92 -0.68
N ARG A 314 18.91 -10.30 0.48
CA ARG A 314 17.95 -9.21 0.72
C ARG A 314 18.67 -7.97 1.23
N PHE A 315 18.15 -6.78 0.93
CA PHE A 315 18.61 -5.51 1.52
C PHE A 315 18.54 -5.50 3.06
N SER A 316 17.62 -6.26 3.64
CA SER A 316 17.42 -6.33 5.10
C SER A 316 18.41 -7.24 5.84
N GLY A 317 19.46 -7.73 5.16
CA GLY A 317 20.50 -8.57 5.78
C GLY A 317 20.10 -10.04 6.03
N SER A 318 18.85 -10.44 5.79
CA SER A 318 18.41 -11.84 5.86
C SER A 318 18.28 -12.46 4.47
N GLY A 319 18.78 -13.68 4.28
CA GLY A 319 18.62 -14.40 3.02
C GLY A 319 17.17 -14.77 2.73
N ARG A 320 16.80 -14.85 1.45
CA ARG A 320 15.52 -15.37 0.99
C ARG A 320 15.70 -16.79 0.48
N GLN A 321 14.82 -17.69 0.90
CA GLN A 321 14.87 -19.10 0.47
C GLN A 321 14.37 -19.25 -0.96
N GLN A 322 14.89 -20.28 -1.68
CA GLN A 322 14.40 -20.62 -3.01
C GLN A 322 12.95 -21.09 -2.96
N PRO A 323 12.11 -20.71 -3.95
CA PRO A 323 10.77 -21.25 -4.09
C PRO A 323 10.79 -22.77 -4.24
N ASN A 324 9.86 -23.46 -3.59
CA ASN A 324 9.66 -24.89 -3.83
C ASN A 324 9.23 -25.15 -5.29
N PRO A 325 9.50 -26.33 -5.87
CA PRO A 325 8.96 -26.70 -7.17
C PRO A 325 7.44 -26.57 -7.22
N GLY A 326 6.92 -25.89 -8.25
CA GLY A 326 5.50 -25.60 -8.43
C GLY A 326 4.98 -24.35 -7.69
N ALA A 327 5.75 -23.76 -6.78
CA ALA A 327 5.31 -22.63 -5.99
C ALA A 327 5.16 -21.35 -6.81
N LEU A 328 6.02 -21.10 -7.80
CA LEU A 328 5.89 -19.95 -8.72
C LEU A 328 4.61 -20.08 -9.55
N LYS A 329 4.37 -21.25 -10.14
CA LYS A 329 3.17 -21.55 -10.91
C LYS A 329 1.90 -21.38 -10.05
N GLN A 330 1.86 -21.96 -8.87
CA GLN A 330 0.73 -21.81 -7.95
C GLN A 330 0.43 -20.34 -7.63
N ALA A 331 1.45 -19.54 -7.34
CA ALA A 331 1.29 -18.12 -7.02
C ALA A 331 0.73 -17.32 -8.20
N VAL A 332 1.15 -17.62 -9.44
CA VAL A 332 0.57 -16.99 -10.65
C VAL A 332 -0.92 -17.29 -10.77
N PHE A 333 -1.32 -18.55 -10.65
CA PHE A 333 -2.74 -18.92 -10.72
C PHE A 333 -3.56 -18.38 -9.54
N GLN A 334 -2.95 -18.30 -8.35
CA GLN A 334 -3.61 -17.68 -7.20
C GLN A 334 -3.84 -16.17 -7.43
N SER A 335 -2.83 -15.43 -7.93
CA SER A 335 -2.99 -14.00 -8.22
C SER A 335 -4.08 -13.74 -9.26
N MET A 336 -4.10 -14.55 -10.34
CA MET A 336 -5.13 -14.50 -11.36
C MET A 336 -6.52 -14.83 -10.78
N ALA A 337 -6.61 -15.89 -9.96
CA ALA A 337 -7.86 -16.26 -9.28
C ALA A 337 -8.37 -15.15 -8.33
N HIS A 338 -7.53 -14.22 -7.92
CA HIS A 338 -7.90 -13.03 -7.14
C HIS A 338 -8.10 -11.77 -7.98
N GLY A 339 -8.00 -11.85 -9.31
CA GLY A 339 -8.31 -10.75 -10.23
C GLY A 339 -7.11 -10.05 -10.85
N ALA A 340 -5.89 -10.59 -10.72
CA ALA A 340 -4.74 -10.06 -11.45
C ALA A 340 -4.84 -10.35 -12.95
N ASP A 341 -4.62 -9.33 -13.78
CA ASP A 341 -4.53 -9.43 -15.24
C ASP A 341 -3.10 -9.22 -15.78
N LEU A 342 -2.17 -8.88 -14.89
CA LEU A 342 -0.75 -8.71 -15.14
C LEU A 342 0.05 -9.35 -14.01
N MET A 343 1.08 -10.13 -14.33
CA MET A 343 2.06 -10.62 -13.37
C MET A 343 3.45 -10.72 -13.98
N LEU A 344 4.41 -10.01 -13.41
CA LEU A 344 5.79 -10.00 -13.83
C LEU A 344 6.72 -10.51 -12.74
N HIS A 345 7.61 -11.40 -13.08
CA HIS A 345 8.67 -11.84 -12.18
C HIS A 345 9.81 -10.83 -12.12
N PHE A 346 10.24 -10.47 -10.93
CA PHE A 346 11.49 -9.75 -10.71
C PHE A 346 12.57 -10.74 -10.37
N GLN A 347 13.45 -11.05 -11.29
CA GLN A 347 13.64 -10.58 -12.65
C GLN A 347 13.98 -11.77 -13.57
N TYR A 348 14.22 -11.52 -14.85
CA TYR A 348 14.61 -12.61 -15.76
C TYR A 348 15.96 -13.21 -15.40
N ARG A 349 17.05 -12.39 -15.34
CA ARG A 349 18.42 -12.87 -15.09
C ARG A 349 19.07 -12.15 -13.92
N THR A 350 19.64 -12.91 -13.00
CA THR A 350 20.32 -12.44 -11.79
C THR A 350 21.39 -11.39 -12.11
N PHE A 351 21.38 -10.27 -11.37
CA PHE A 351 22.40 -9.24 -11.49
C PHE A 351 23.76 -9.73 -10.97
N PRO A 352 24.83 -9.55 -11.74
CA PRO A 352 26.19 -9.89 -11.30
C PRO A 352 26.87 -8.76 -10.52
N PHE A 353 26.28 -7.58 -10.44
CA PHE A 353 26.80 -6.37 -9.82
C PHE A 353 25.71 -5.51 -9.19
N GLY A 354 26.11 -4.49 -8.49
CA GLY A 354 25.20 -3.54 -7.83
C GLY A 354 24.66 -4.03 -6.49
N ALA A 355 23.80 -3.23 -5.86
CA ALA A 355 23.24 -3.53 -4.56
C ALA A 355 22.34 -4.77 -4.55
N GLU A 356 21.78 -5.14 -5.69
CA GLU A 356 20.89 -6.30 -5.85
C GLU A 356 21.60 -7.55 -6.42
N GLN A 357 22.92 -7.59 -6.41
CA GLN A 357 23.67 -8.79 -6.76
C GLN A 357 23.25 -9.98 -5.89
N LEU A 358 23.26 -11.18 -6.44
CA LEU A 358 22.87 -12.43 -5.75
C LEU A 358 21.39 -12.49 -5.31
N ASN A 359 20.54 -11.58 -5.76
CA ASN A 359 19.09 -11.75 -5.71
C ASN A 359 18.67 -12.60 -6.90
N TYR A 360 18.56 -13.92 -6.67
CA TYR A 360 18.39 -14.90 -7.76
C TYR A 360 17.07 -14.73 -8.50
N ALA A 361 17.17 -14.75 -9.81
CA ALA A 361 16.11 -14.51 -10.78
C ALA A 361 15.52 -15.81 -11.36
N ILE A 362 14.74 -15.73 -12.42
CA ILE A 362 14.26 -16.89 -13.19
C ILE A 362 15.45 -17.68 -13.74
N VAL A 363 16.44 -16.97 -14.26
CA VAL A 363 17.71 -17.52 -14.75
C VAL A 363 18.84 -16.96 -13.89
N ASP A 364 19.85 -17.79 -13.60
CA ASP A 364 21.01 -17.36 -12.82
C ASP A 364 21.97 -16.50 -13.66
N MET A 365 23.08 -16.00 -13.04
CA MET A 365 24.03 -15.10 -13.69
C MET A 365 24.64 -15.66 -14.98
N ASP A 366 24.78 -17.00 -15.08
CA ASP A 366 25.33 -17.68 -16.26
C ASP A 366 24.38 -17.77 -17.46
N GLY A 367 23.11 -17.37 -17.29
CA GLY A 367 22.13 -17.38 -18.37
C GLY A 367 21.55 -18.75 -18.72
N ILE A 368 21.88 -19.81 -17.97
CA ILE A 368 21.46 -21.17 -18.31
C ILE A 368 20.03 -21.44 -17.79
N PRO A 369 19.06 -21.79 -18.67
CA PRO A 369 17.74 -22.21 -18.26
C PRO A 369 17.76 -23.41 -17.32
N ARG A 370 17.11 -23.30 -16.16
CA ARG A 370 16.99 -24.35 -15.14
C ARG A 370 15.55 -24.48 -14.66
N ARG A 371 15.29 -25.17 -13.56
CA ARG A 371 13.97 -25.48 -13.01
C ARG A 371 12.99 -24.28 -13.04
N ARG A 372 13.39 -23.11 -12.55
CA ARG A 372 12.52 -21.92 -12.48
C ARG A 372 12.10 -21.43 -13.86
N TYR A 373 13.01 -21.47 -14.82
CA TYR A 373 12.72 -21.15 -16.22
C TYR A 373 11.70 -22.11 -16.83
N TYR A 374 11.89 -23.42 -16.66
CA TYR A 374 10.96 -24.41 -17.20
C TYR A 374 9.59 -24.35 -16.49
N GLU A 375 9.54 -24.01 -15.20
CA GLU A 375 8.29 -23.77 -14.48
C GLU A 375 7.56 -22.53 -15.02
N MET A 376 8.29 -21.45 -15.34
CA MET A 376 7.74 -20.27 -16.01
C MET A 376 7.20 -20.60 -17.41
N GLN A 377 7.92 -21.37 -18.20
CA GLN A 377 7.50 -21.81 -19.53
C GLN A 377 6.22 -22.67 -19.48
N GLU A 378 6.15 -23.62 -18.56
CA GLU A 378 4.94 -24.42 -18.32
C GLU A 378 3.76 -23.53 -17.90
N THR A 379 4.00 -22.56 -17.02
CA THR A 379 2.99 -21.62 -16.56
C THR A 379 2.44 -20.79 -17.71
N ALA A 380 3.30 -20.24 -18.57
CA ALA A 380 2.89 -19.50 -19.77
C ALA A 380 2.01 -20.34 -20.71
N ALA A 381 2.36 -21.61 -20.92
CA ALA A 381 1.58 -22.53 -21.74
C ALA A 381 0.20 -22.85 -21.13
N LEU A 382 0.10 -22.93 -19.80
CA LEU A 382 -1.16 -23.18 -19.11
C LEU A 382 -2.06 -21.94 -19.11
N LEU A 383 -1.50 -20.74 -18.95
CA LEU A 383 -2.28 -19.49 -19.00
C LEU A 383 -3.03 -19.31 -20.32
N LYS A 384 -2.42 -19.69 -21.45
CA LYS A 384 -3.11 -19.66 -22.76
C LYS A 384 -4.37 -20.53 -22.81
N LYS A 385 -4.48 -21.58 -21.98
CA LYS A 385 -5.65 -22.47 -21.95
C LYS A 385 -6.80 -21.89 -21.16
N ILE A 386 -6.54 -20.95 -20.26
CA ILE A 386 -7.57 -20.35 -19.40
C ILE A 386 -7.93 -18.91 -19.81
N GLU A 387 -7.37 -18.41 -20.92
CA GLU A 387 -7.69 -17.11 -21.52
C GLU A 387 -9.20 -16.79 -21.57
N PRO A 388 -10.12 -17.75 -21.89
CA PRO A 388 -11.56 -17.48 -21.90
C PRO A 388 -12.17 -17.03 -20.55
N TYR A 389 -11.45 -17.21 -19.44
CA TYR A 389 -11.90 -16.85 -18.08
C TYR A 389 -11.29 -15.54 -17.56
N GLU A 390 -10.51 -14.82 -18.37
CA GLU A 390 -9.85 -13.58 -17.95
C GLU A 390 -10.82 -12.45 -17.57
N GLU A 391 -12.03 -12.47 -18.15
CA GLU A 391 -13.07 -11.48 -17.88
C GLU A 391 -13.90 -11.78 -16.62
N ALA A 392 -13.63 -12.89 -15.94
CA ALA A 392 -14.34 -13.24 -14.70
C ALA A 392 -14.15 -12.17 -13.61
N ARG A 393 -15.22 -11.89 -12.86
CA ARG A 393 -15.23 -10.90 -11.77
C ARG A 393 -15.64 -11.56 -10.47
N PHE A 394 -15.09 -11.04 -9.38
CA PHE A 394 -15.55 -11.39 -8.04
C PHE A 394 -16.92 -10.77 -7.77
N VAL A 395 -17.76 -11.52 -7.09
CA VAL A 395 -19.01 -11.04 -6.52
C VAL A 395 -18.98 -11.39 -5.05
N ASN A 396 -18.60 -10.42 -4.22
CA ASN A 396 -18.53 -10.56 -2.77
C ASN A 396 -19.71 -9.82 -2.12
N GLU A 397 -20.25 -10.40 -1.07
CA GLU A 397 -21.34 -9.82 -0.27
C GLU A 397 -20.83 -9.15 1.02
N ALA A 398 -19.56 -9.31 1.35
CA ALA A 398 -18.90 -8.69 2.49
C ALA A 398 -17.77 -7.75 2.04
N ALA A 399 -17.55 -6.68 2.80
CA ALA A 399 -16.39 -5.81 2.64
C ALA A 399 -15.76 -5.47 3.99
N ILE A 400 -14.44 -5.37 3.99
CA ILE A 400 -13.63 -4.86 5.11
C ILE A 400 -13.21 -3.44 4.74
N LEU A 401 -13.55 -2.47 5.59
CA LEU A 401 -13.16 -1.08 5.33
C LEU A 401 -11.80 -0.78 5.97
N VAL A 402 -10.91 -0.19 5.17
CA VAL A 402 -9.56 0.21 5.56
C VAL A 402 -9.37 1.71 5.29
N ASP A 403 -8.74 2.40 6.24
CA ASP A 403 -8.43 3.83 6.14
C ASP A 403 -6.98 4.09 6.53
N TYR A 404 -6.25 4.85 5.70
CA TYR A 404 -4.86 5.21 5.98
C TYR A 404 -4.72 6.17 7.17
N ASP A 405 -5.70 7.05 7.40
CA ASP A 405 -5.71 7.92 8.58
C ASP A 405 -5.77 7.10 9.87
N VAL A 406 -6.58 6.02 9.89
CA VAL A 406 -6.63 5.07 11.02
C VAL A 406 -5.29 4.39 11.21
N HIS A 407 -4.70 3.90 10.13
CA HIS A 407 -3.39 3.25 10.16
C HIS A 407 -2.31 4.19 10.72
N TRP A 408 -2.22 5.41 10.20
CA TRP A 408 -1.25 6.40 10.66
C TRP A 408 -1.52 6.85 12.10
N ALA A 409 -2.78 7.12 12.48
CA ALA A 409 -3.13 7.54 13.83
C ALA A 409 -2.76 6.51 14.91
N LEU A 410 -2.98 5.22 14.65
CA LEU A 410 -2.59 4.13 15.55
C LEU A 410 -1.06 4.00 15.68
N ARG A 411 -0.31 4.26 14.62
CA ARG A 411 1.15 4.28 14.67
C ARG A 411 1.71 5.53 15.36
N ILE A 412 1.06 6.68 15.20
CA ILE A 412 1.44 7.93 15.87
C ILE A 412 1.27 7.82 17.38
N LYS A 413 0.19 7.22 17.84
CA LYS A 413 -0.12 7.02 19.24
C LYS A 413 -0.58 5.60 19.48
N PRO A 414 0.35 4.65 19.58
CA PRO A 414 0.01 3.27 19.90
C PRO A 414 -0.73 3.20 21.23
N VAL A 415 -1.83 2.48 21.26
CA VAL A 415 -2.67 2.28 22.45
C VAL A 415 -2.69 0.81 22.88
N ASN A 416 -2.24 -0.08 22.00
CA ASN A 416 -2.14 -1.51 22.21
C ASN A 416 -0.67 -1.94 22.44
N ASP A 417 -0.45 -3.26 22.38
CA ASP A 417 0.88 -3.84 22.28
C ASP A 417 1.68 -3.19 21.12
N PRO A 418 2.97 -2.89 21.31
CA PRO A 418 3.83 -2.37 20.23
C PRO A 418 3.84 -3.24 18.96
N ASP A 419 3.53 -4.54 19.09
CA ASP A 419 3.45 -5.48 17.98
C ASP A 419 2.07 -5.48 17.27
N TYR A 420 1.10 -4.71 17.78
CA TYR A 420 -0.20 -4.54 17.10
C TYR A 420 -0.05 -3.73 15.82
N HIS A 421 -0.36 -4.34 14.70
CA HIS A 421 -0.36 -3.69 13.39
C HIS A 421 -1.78 -3.71 12.78
N TYR A 422 -2.35 -2.53 12.56
CA TYR A 422 -3.72 -2.37 12.06
C TYR A 422 -4.02 -3.17 10.79
N LEU A 423 -3.11 -3.12 9.80
CA LEU A 423 -3.32 -3.84 8.53
C LEU A 423 -3.18 -5.35 8.69
N ASP A 424 -2.34 -5.83 9.60
CA ASP A 424 -2.24 -7.26 9.92
C ASP A 424 -3.53 -7.73 10.61
N TYR A 425 -4.13 -6.90 11.46
CA TYR A 425 -5.43 -7.19 12.07
C TYR A 425 -6.54 -7.26 11.01
N CYS A 426 -6.58 -6.34 10.05
CA CYS A 426 -7.48 -6.43 8.89
C CYS A 426 -7.27 -7.74 8.10
N GLY A 427 -6.02 -8.15 7.92
CA GLY A 427 -5.64 -9.42 7.29
C GLY A 427 -6.14 -10.63 8.08
N LYS A 428 -6.02 -10.64 9.40
CA LYS A 428 -6.55 -11.72 10.27
C LYS A 428 -8.06 -11.88 10.06
N ILE A 429 -8.82 -10.78 10.03
CA ILE A 429 -10.28 -10.79 9.77
C ILE A 429 -10.58 -11.32 8.37
N TYR A 430 -9.84 -10.86 7.37
CA TYR A 430 -9.99 -11.36 5.99
C TYR A 430 -9.79 -12.87 5.92
N HIS A 431 -8.74 -13.40 6.54
CA HIS A 431 -8.46 -14.84 6.55
C HIS A 431 -9.50 -15.63 7.32
N LEU A 432 -10.06 -15.07 8.40
CA LEU A 432 -11.17 -15.68 9.13
C LEU A 432 -12.41 -15.85 8.23
N LEU A 433 -12.78 -14.83 7.48
CA LEU A 433 -13.88 -14.89 6.51
C LEU A 433 -13.59 -15.93 5.43
N GLN A 434 -12.42 -15.87 4.81
CA GLN A 434 -12.00 -16.80 3.76
C GLN A 434 -12.02 -18.27 4.24
N LYS A 435 -11.52 -18.53 5.47
CA LYS A 435 -11.54 -19.85 6.07
C LYS A 435 -12.95 -20.43 6.26
N ASN A 436 -13.94 -19.54 6.41
CA ASN A 436 -15.34 -19.88 6.53
C ASN A 436 -16.10 -19.80 5.19
N GLY A 437 -15.41 -19.69 4.05
CA GLY A 437 -16.02 -19.66 2.73
C GLY A 437 -16.69 -18.33 2.36
N VAL A 438 -16.41 -17.25 3.10
CA VAL A 438 -16.96 -15.92 2.85
C VAL A 438 -15.92 -15.08 2.10
N GLY A 439 -16.25 -14.71 0.86
CA GLY A 439 -15.44 -13.76 0.09
C GLY A 439 -15.65 -12.33 0.57
N ALA A 440 -14.57 -11.56 0.64
CA ALA A 440 -14.63 -10.15 1.03
C ALA A 440 -13.76 -9.28 0.13
N ASP A 441 -14.20 -8.05 -0.11
CA ASP A 441 -13.39 -6.97 -0.70
C ASP A 441 -12.82 -6.08 0.40
N VAL A 442 -11.72 -5.40 0.10
CA VAL A 442 -11.06 -4.47 1.02
C VAL A 442 -11.15 -3.07 0.45
N LEU A 443 -11.98 -2.22 1.03
CA LEU A 443 -12.39 -0.95 0.44
C LEU A 443 -12.00 0.23 1.34
N SER A 444 -11.85 1.42 0.72
CA SER A 444 -11.77 2.67 1.45
C SER A 444 -13.10 3.03 2.13
N TYR A 445 -13.05 3.81 3.22
CA TYR A 445 -14.23 4.42 3.84
C TYR A 445 -14.99 5.35 2.87
N ASP A 446 -14.30 5.91 1.88
CA ASP A 446 -14.89 6.80 0.87
C ASP A 446 -15.51 6.05 -0.33
N ALA A 447 -15.20 4.77 -0.54
CA ALA A 447 -15.75 3.96 -1.63
C ALA A 447 -17.28 3.79 -1.54
N ASP A 448 -17.93 3.44 -2.64
CA ASP A 448 -19.32 3.00 -2.59
C ASP A 448 -19.41 1.52 -2.17
N TRP A 449 -19.89 1.30 -0.96
CA TRP A 449 -20.09 -0.03 -0.39
C TRP A 449 -21.58 -0.33 -0.12
N SER A 450 -22.49 0.41 -0.73
CA SER A 450 -23.95 0.25 -0.54
C SER A 450 -24.50 -1.10 -1.02
N ALA A 451 -23.81 -1.76 -1.97
CA ALA A 451 -24.21 -3.06 -2.50
C ALA A 451 -23.83 -4.25 -1.61
N TYR A 452 -22.95 -4.07 -0.64
CA TYR A 452 -22.52 -5.14 0.26
C TYR A 452 -23.56 -5.40 1.35
N LYS A 453 -23.75 -6.67 1.73
CA LYS A 453 -24.65 -7.06 2.83
C LYS A 453 -24.01 -6.88 4.18
N LEU A 454 -22.70 -7.14 4.28
CA LEU A 454 -21.91 -7.03 5.50
C LEU A 454 -20.73 -6.09 5.31
N ILE A 455 -20.63 -5.08 6.16
CA ILE A 455 -19.47 -4.21 6.30
C ILE A 455 -18.77 -4.52 7.63
N ILE A 456 -17.45 -4.67 7.57
CA ILE A 456 -16.61 -4.86 8.76
C ILE A 456 -15.69 -3.66 8.91
N LEU A 457 -15.64 -3.12 10.12
CA LEU A 457 -14.81 -1.98 10.53
C LEU A 457 -13.77 -2.46 11.56
N PRO A 458 -12.60 -2.91 11.15
CA PRO A 458 -11.54 -3.29 12.08
C PRO A 458 -10.99 -2.06 12.78
N GLY A 459 -11.06 -1.99 14.10
CA GLY A 459 -10.40 -0.97 14.90
C GLY A 459 -10.51 0.46 14.35
N ALA A 460 -11.73 0.92 14.04
CA ALA A 460 -11.96 2.23 13.42
C ALA A 460 -11.63 3.39 14.37
N PHE A 461 -10.37 3.44 14.82
CA PHE A 461 -9.86 4.33 15.85
C PHE A 461 -10.14 5.81 15.54
N LEU A 462 -9.93 6.21 14.30
CA LEU A 462 -10.29 7.52 13.78
C LEU A 462 -11.53 7.39 12.91
N LEU A 463 -12.61 8.06 13.29
CA LEU A 463 -13.88 7.98 12.57
C LEU A 463 -14.46 9.38 12.37
N LYS A 464 -14.37 9.89 11.13
CA LYS A 464 -14.89 11.21 10.73
C LYS A 464 -16.42 11.25 10.82
N GLU A 465 -17.00 12.42 11.07
CA GLU A 465 -18.45 12.58 11.13
C GLU A 465 -19.16 12.12 9.85
N ALA A 466 -18.64 12.49 8.69
CA ALA A 466 -19.21 12.07 7.42
C ALA A 466 -19.26 10.53 7.27
N HIS A 467 -18.23 9.82 7.74
CA HIS A 467 -18.20 8.36 7.73
C HIS A 467 -19.21 7.77 8.72
N ARG A 468 -19.38 8.37 9.91
CA ARG A 468 -20.40 7.95 10.86
C ARG A 468 -21.80 8.03 10.27
N GLU A 469 -22.14 9.16 9.66
CA GLU A 469 -23.45 9.35 9.04
C GLU A 469 -23.70 8.38 7.88
N LYS A 470 -22.69 8.11 7.08
CA LYS A 470 -22.77 7.12 5.99
C LYS A 470 -23.00 5.70 6.54
N LEU A 471 -22.30 5.30 7.60
CA LEU A 471 -22.49 4.01 8.29
C LEU A 471 -23.87 3.88 8.92
N LYS A 472 -24.36 4.93 9.60
CA LYS A 472 -25.71 4.98 10.14
C LYS A 472 -26.76 4.78 9.05
N ALA A 473 -26.64 5.50 7.95
CA ALA A 473 -27.54 5.37 6.80
C ALA A 473 -27.52 3.95 6.22
N TYR A 474 -26.34 3.34 6.11
CA TYR A 474 -26.17 1.97 5.61
C TYR A 474 -26.94 0.96 6.48
N VAL A 475 -26.74 0.98 7.82
CA VAL A 475 -27.44 0.05 8.72
C VAL A 475 -28.93 0.35 8.73
N LYS A 476 -29.33 1.63 8.81
CA LYS A 476 -30.75 2.02 8.78
C LYS A 476 -31.51 1.49 7.56
N ASN A 477 -30.82 1.37 6.42
CA ASN A 477 -31.38 0.88 5.14
C ASN A 477 -31.37 -0.65 5.00
N GLY A 478 -30.81 -1.40 5.95
CA GLY A 478 -30.85 -2.87 5.96
C GLY A 478 -29.50 -3.57 5.86
N GLY A 479 -28.39 -2.82 5.85
CA GLY A 479 -27.04 -3.38 5.89
C GLY A 479 -26.67 -3.94 7.26
N HIS A 480 -25.75 -4.90 7.28
CA HIS A 480 -25.15 -5.42 8.52
C HIS A 480 -23.77 -4.81 8.73
N LEU A 481 -23.53 -4.28 9.93
CA LEU A 481 -22.27 -3.63 10.30
C LEU A 481 -21.62 -4.35 11.48
N ALA A 482 -20.39 -4.82 11.35
CA ALA A 482 -19.59 -5.32 12.45
C ALA A 482 -18.40 -4.38 12.68
N ALA A 483 -18.35 -3.74 13.83
CA ALA A 483 -17.22 -2.92 14.26
C ALA A 483 -16.46 -3.60 15.39
N THR A 484 -15.16 -3.41 15.44
CA THR A 484 -14.35 -3.95 16.53
C THR A 484 -13.89 -2.86 17.49
N PHE A 485 -13.24 -3.24 18.56
CA PHE A 485 -12.70 -2.37 19.60
C PHE A 485 -12.06 -1.07 19.07
N LEU A 486 -11.93 -0.05 19.91
CA LEU A 486 -11.39 1.28 19.59
C LEU A 486 -12.21 2.09 18.57
N THR A 487 -13.32 1.57 18.06
CA THR A 487 -14.13 2.27 17.05
C THR A 487 -14.65 3.61 17.58
N GLY A 488 -14.38 4.69 16.82
CA GLY A 488 -14.85 6.06 17.11
C GLY A 488 -14.15 6.71 18.31
N ALA A 489 -12.92 6.34 18.62
CA ALA A 489 -12.16 6.95 19.72
C ALA A 489 -11.72 8.38 19.39
N LYS A 490 -11.43 8.68 18.13
CA LYS A 490 -10.91 9.97 17.68
C LYS A 490 -11.64 10.52 16.44
N ASN A 491 -11.60 11.85 16.31
CA ASN A 491 -12.10 12.57 15.16
C ASN A 491 -11.08 12.64 14.00
N GLY A 492 -11.45 13.34 12.91
CA GLY A 492 -10.60 13.50 11.73
C GLY A 492 -9.28 14.25 11.96
N ASP A 493 -9.17 15.00 13.06
CA ASP A 493 -7.96 15.74 13.44
C ASP A 493 -7.05 14.94 14.39
N ASN A 494 -7.35 13.64 14.59
CA ASN A 494 -6.63 12.76 15.54
C ASN A 494 -6.76 13.20 17.01
N VAL A 495 -7.85 13.88 17.34
CA VAL A 495 -8.21 14.33 18.69
C VAL A 495 -9.32 13.44 19.25
N GLY A 496 -9.21 13.06 20.51
CA GLY A 496 -10.21 12.22 21.19
C GLY A 496 -11.58 12.89 21.25
N TYR A 497 -12.63 12.12 21.02
CA TYR A 497 -13.98 12.59 21.30
C TYR A 497 -14.22 12.73 22.81
N THR A 498 -15.00 13.70 23.20
CA THR A 498 -15.42 13.91 24.60
C THR A 498 -16.74 13.18 24.95
N GLN A 499 -17.29 12.45 23.99
CA GLN A 499 -18.47 11.60 24.14
C GLN A 499 -18.06 10.18 24.55
N SER A 500 -18.97 9.44 25.19
CA SER A 500 -18.77 8.01 25.45
C SER A 500 -18.55 7.24 24.15
N LEU A 501 -17.65 6.27 24.17
CA LEU A 501 -17.35 5.43 23.02
C LEU A 501 -18.44 4.36 22.79
N PRO A 502 -18.65 3.91 21.57
CA PRO A 502 -18.13 4.44 20.31
C PRO A 502 -18.78 5.78 19.95
N ALA A 503 -17.99 6.86 19.95
CA ALA A 503 -18.51 8.22 19.88
C ALA A 503 -19.38 8.48 18.64
N GLY A 504 -20.62 8.93 18.89
CA GLY A 504 -21.61 9.22 17.87
C GLY A 504 -22.21 7.99 17.17
N MET A 505 -21.89 6.77 17.63
CA MET A 505 -22.42 5.50 17.11
C MET A 505 -23.12 4.65 18.19
N GLN A 506 -23.30 5.18 19.39
CA GLN A 506 -23.90 4.46 20.51
C GLN A 506 -25.33 3.98 20.20
N ASP A 507 -26.09 4.77 19.48
CA ASP A 507 -27.44 4.43 19.00
C ASP A 507 -27.45 3.27 18.00
N VAL A 508 -26.44 3.21 17.14
CA VAL A 508 -26.30 2.13 16.13
C VAL A 508 -25.95 0.81 16.78
N PHE A 509 -24.98 0.82 17.69
CA PHE A 509 -24.50 -0.42 18.35
C PHE A 509 -25.30 -0.77 19.62
N GLY A 510 -26.11 0.15 20.15
CA GLY A 510 -26.87 -0.02 21.38
C GLY A 510 -26.02 -0.15 22.63
N VAL A 511 -24.75 0.32 22.59
CA VAL A 511 -23.77 0.19 23.68
C VAL A 511 -22.99 1.47 23.92
N THR A 512 -22.44 1.55 25.13
CA THR A 512 -21.33 2.45 25.50
C THR A 512 -20.18 1.63 26.07
N VAL A 513 -18.95 2.09 25.87
CA VAL A 513 -17.75 1.50 26.46
C VAL A 513 -17.54 2.09 27.84
N GLN A 514 -17.45 1.23 28.85
CA GLN A 514 -17.31 1.64 30.25
C GLN A 514 -15.85 1.70 30.68
N GLU A 515 -15.05 0.75 30.23
CA GLU A 515 -13.65 0.62 30.57
C GLU A 515 -12.89 0.03 29.40
N VAL A 516 -11.62 0.41 29.28
CA VAL A 516 -10.76 0.00 28.17
C VAL A 516 -9.40 -0.45 28.71
N GLU A 517 -8.84 -1.51 28.12
CA GLU A 517 -7.46 -1.93 28.41
C GLU A 517 -6.81 -2.70 27.25
N PRO A 518 -5.50 -2.58 27.06
CA PRO A 518 -4.76 -3.50 26.20
C PRO A 518 -4.65 -4.88 26.84
N ILE A 519 -4.71 -5.93 26.02
CA ILE A 519 -4.60 -7.32 26.47
C ILE A 519 -3.17 -7.80 26.27
N PHE A 520 -2.56 -8.23 27.37
CA PHE A 520 -1.23 -8.87 27.44
C PHE A 520 -1.36 -10.28 28.01
N ALA A 521 -0.28 -11.03 27.99
CA ALA A 521 -0.29 -12.44 28.43
C ALA A 521 -0.74 -12.66 29.88
N ASP A 522 -0.66 -11.64 30.76
CA ASP A 522 -0.99 -11.70 32.18
C ASP A 522 -2.43 -11.27 32.52
N ASN A 523 -3.17 -10.66 31.58
CA ASN A 523 -4.55 -10.21 31.79
C ASN A 523 -5.59 -10.82 30.84
N VAL A 524 -5.24 -11.88 30.12
CA VAL A 524 -6.13 -12.60 29.20
C VAL A 524 -7.31 -13.19 29.96
N ALA A 525 -8.53 -12.90 29.49
CA ALA A 525 -9.78 -13.39 30.06
C ALA A 525 -10.52 -14.34 29.11
N THR A 526 -11.45 -15.11 29.65
CA THR A 526 -12.32 -16.00 28.87
C THR A 526 -13.58 -15.26 28.48
N VAL A 527 -13.90 -15.29 27.19
CA VAL A 527 -15.14 -14.78 26.61
C VAL A 527 -16.08 -15.94 26.29
N ARG A 528 -17.30 -15.91 26.83
CA ARG A 528 -18.37 -16.84 26.49
C ARG A 528 -19.30 -16.19 25.48
N ILE A 529 -19.51 -16.85 24.34
CA ILE A 529 -20.31 -16.38 23.21
C ILE A 529 -21.53 -17.30 23.09
N SER A 530 -22.75 -16.73 23.05
CA SER A 530 -24.00 -17.47 22.90
C SER A 530 -24.79 -16.92 21.72
N VAL A 531 -24.96 -17.71 20.66
CA VAL A 531 -25.70 -17.33 19.45
C VAL A 531 -26.56 -18.51 18.99
N ASN A 532 -27.86 -18.28 18.77
CA ASN A 532 -28.81 -19.28 18.29
C ASN A 532 -28.82 -20.60 19.09
N GLY A 533 -28.64 -20.52 20.41
CA GLY A 533 -28.62 -21.67 21.32
C GLY A 533 -27.30 -22.47 21.31
N HIS A 534 -26.30 -22.03 20.60
CA HIS A 534 -24.95 -22.58 20.65
C HIS A 534 -24.06 -21.71 21.53
N GLU A 535 -23.20 -22.34 22.30
CA GLU A 535 -22.23 -21.67 23.16
C GLU A 535 -20.81 -22.02 22.76
N TRP A 536 -19.94 -20.99 22.78
CA TRP A 536 -18.49 -21.13 22.56
C TRP A 536 -17.74 -20.38 23.66
N GLU A 537 -16.52 -20.81 23.91
CA GLU A 537 -15.56 -20.07 24.72
C GLU A 537 -14.34 -19.71 23.87
N SER A 538 -13.86 -18.50 24.01
CA SER A 538 -12.64 -17.97 23.40
C SER A 538 -11.83 -17.22 24.44
N LYS A 539 -10.63 -16.80 24.08
CA LYS A 539 -9.82 -15.88 24.85
C LYS A 539 -9.86 -14.51 24.16
N ASP A 540 -9.88 -13.45 24.99
CA ASP A 540 -9.68 -12.10 24.47
C ASP A 540 -8.24 -11.93 24.00
N SER A 541 -8.02 -10.97 23.08
CA SER A 541 -6.71 -10.61 22.57
C SER A 541 -6.68 -9.14 22.16
N ASP A 542 -5.50 -8.63 21.97
CA ASP A 542 -5.18 -7.30 21.45
C ASP A 542 -5.73 -6.15 22.32
N TRP A 543 -7.04 -6.08 22.57
CA TRP A 543 -7.72 -4.99 23.26
C TRP A 543 -9.00 -5.47 23.95
N CYS A 544 -9.44 -4.72 24.94
CA CYS A 544 -10.70 -4.92 25.63
C CYS A 544 -11.48 -3.61 25.75
N ASP A 545 -12.70 -3.60 25.22
CA ASP A 545 -13.75 -2.62 25.50
C ASP A 545 -14.84 -3.32 26.32
N LEU A 546 -15.04 -2.94 27.57
CA LEU A 546 -16.17 -3.43 28.39
C LEU A 546 -17.45 -2.71 27.99
N LEU A 547 -18.47 -3.46 27.60
CA LEU A 547 -19.70 -2.93 27.01
C LEU A 547 -20.86 -2.93 28.02
N GLU A 548 -21.62 -1.83 28.03
CA GLU A 548 -22.90 -1.71 28.69
C GLU A 548 -23.90 -1.01 27.76
N GLY A 549 -25.17 -1.39 27.81
CA GLY A 549 -26.19 -0.76 26.99
C GLY A 549 -27.47 -1.56 26.86
N THR A 550 -28.30 -1.18 25.90
CA THR A 550 -29.60 -1.82 25.61
C THR A 550 -29.54 -2.93 24.58
N ALA A 551 -28.40 -3.07 23.89
CA ALA A 551 -28.17 -4.13 22.92
C ALA A 551 -28.20 -5.53 23.57
N HIS A 552 -28.54 -6.53 22.78
CA HIS A 552 -28.40 -7.92 23.20
C HIS A 552 -26.92 -8.31 23.28
N MET A 553 -26.46 -8.70 24.50
CA MET A 553 -25.07 -9.15 24.69
C MET A 553 -24.98 -10.62 24.30
N ILE A 554 -24.38 -10.87 23.11
CA ILE A 554 -24.12 -12.23 22.62
C ILE A 554 -22.75 -12.76 23.09
N GLY A 555 -21.88 -11.89 23.61
CA GLY A 555 -20.60 -12.25 24.24
C GLY A 555 -20.43 -11.57 25.59
N THR A 556 -20.01 -12.35 26.61
CA THR A 556 -19.74 -11.84 27.97
C THR A 556 -18.46 -12.46 28.51
N TYR A 557 -17.80 -11.76 29.43
CA TYR A 557 -16.65 -12.30 30.14
C TYR A 557 -17.08 -13.36 31.17
N ALA A 558 -16.34 -14.48 31.22
CA ALA A 558 -16.63 -15.60 32.11
C ALA A 558 -15.80 -15.60 33.40
N ASP A 559 -14.68 -14.91 33.41
CA ASP A 559 -13.71 -14.88 34.52
C ASP A 559 -13.11 -13.49 34.73
N THR A 560 -12.11 -13.38 35.59
CA THR A 560 -11.43 -12.16 36.04
C THR A 560 -12.41 -11.17 36.72
N TYR A 561 -11.98 -9.93 36.93
CA TYR A 561 -12.85 -8.84 37.44
C TYR A 561 -13.93 -8.44 36.42
N LYS A 562 -13.74 -8.80 35.14
CA LYS A 562 -14.65 -8.54 34.01
C LYS A 562 -15.87 -9.46 33.98
N LYS A 563 -15.93 -10.48 34.84
CA LYS A 563 -16.98 -11.53 34.82
C LYS A 563 -18.40 -10.94 34.77
N GLY A 564 -19.14 -11.31 33.72
CA GLY A 564 -20.50 -10.86 33.48
C GLY A 564 -20.62 -9.55 32.68
N CYS A 565 -19.53 -8.83 32.46
CA CYS A 565 -19.52 -7.65 31.59
C CYS A 565 -19.69 -8.06 30.12
N GLY A 566 -20.39 -7.22 29.33
CA GLY A 566 -20.55 -7.40 27.90
C GLY A 566 -19.23 -7.15 27.14
N VAL A 567 -19.04 -7.92 26.08
CA VAL A 567 -17.89 -7.75 25.18
C VAL A 567 -18.28 -7.86 23.71
N ILE A 568 -19.36 -8.57 23.37
CA ILE A 568 -19.92 -8.61 22.02
C ILE A 568 -21.40 -8.29 22.08
N SER A 569 -21.85 -7.31 21.32
CA SER A 569 -23.25 -6.89 21.25
C SER A 569 -23.84 -7.10 19.87
N GLU A 570 -25.16 -7.31 19.83
CA GLU A 570 -26.01 -7.30 18.65
C GLU A 570 -27.14 -6.29 18.86
N ASN A 571 -27.31 -5.37 17.95
CA ASN A 571 -28.37 -4.34 18.01
C ASN A 571 -29.09 -4.18 16.68
N SER A 572 -30.41 -4.07 16.73
CA SER A 572 -31.23 -3.72 15.56
C SER A 572 -31.28 -2.21 15.41
N PHE A 573 -30.90 -1.69 14.24
CA PHE A 573 -30.97 -0.25 13.94
C PHE A 573 -31.62 -0.02 12.57
N GLY A 574 -32.80 0.57 12.56
CA GLY A 574 -33.61 0.72 11.36
C GLY A 574 -34.03 -0.64 10.79
N LYS A 575 -33.59 -0.99 9.58
CA LYS A 575 -33.84 -2.28 8.94
C LYS A 575 -32.66 -3.24 9.03
N GLY A 576 -31.52 -2.80 9.53
CA GLY A 576 -30.28 -3.56 9.60
C GLY A 576 -29.91 -3.95 11.01
N THR A 577 -28.74 -4.57 11.13
CA THR A 577 -28.18 -5.05 12.40
C THR A 577 -26.74 -4.57 12.53
N ALA A 578 -26.38 -4.13 13.72
CA ALA A 578 -25.02 -3.73 14.05
C ALA A 578 -24.45 -4.60 15.18
N TYR A 579 -23.21 -5.01 15.01
CA TYR A 579 -22.44 -5.80 15.96
C TYR A 579 -21.25 -4.97 16.44
N TYR A 580 -21.03 -4.95 17.76
CA TYR A 580 -19.79 -4.39 18.32
C TYR A 580 -19.01 -5.49 19.02
N ILE A 581 -17.75 -5.65 18.63
CA ILE A 581 -16.84 -6.70 19.12
C ILE A 581 -15.73 -5.99 19.91
N GLY A 582 -15.83 -6.01 21.24
CA GLY A 582 -14.94 -5.27 22.14
C GLY A 582 -13.58 -5.92 22.37
N THR A 583 -13.21 -6.97 21.59
CA THR A 583 -11.90 -7.63 21.69
C THR A 583 -11.43 -8.15 20.34
N GLY A 584 -10.12 -8.49 20.23
CA GLY A 584 -9.53 -9.05 19.04
C GLY A 584 -9.64 -10.56 18.92
#